data_67b9d3c0cac830cc90334c1738a50ba8
#
_entry.id   67b9d3c0cac830cc90334c1738a50ba8
#
_cell.length_a   1.000
_cell.length_b   1.000
_cell.length_c   1.000
_cell.angle_alpha   90.00
_cell.angle_beta   90.00
_cell.angle_gamma   90.00
#
_symmetry.space_group_name_H-M   'P 1'
#
loop_
_entity.id
_entity.type
_entity.pdbx_description
1 polymer ?
#
loop_
_entity_poly.entity_id
_entity_poly.type
_entity_poly.pdbx_seq_one_letter_code
_entity_poly.pdbx_strand_id
1 'polypeptide(L)'
;TSVEYELTRSVRTVSQEERLTVGMLRTDAKVNGGFDMSSMRSSPEWRIQRELKKQYKVVEVSPDSKIEDEVDVLIAAMPSSLTDPQMANFVDYVKSGKPVLALDDPLPLIDPRMSPSQAKPPQGGGGGGMFGGQGQQPAEPRADGGNAGPLVDALGISWQNDSIVWDQTNPHPTFVDLPQDYVFIT
;
A
#
# COMPACT_ATOMS: atom_id res chain seq x y z
N THR A 1 -21.42 -0.33 14.20
CA THR A 1 -20.34 -0.27 15.23
C THR A 1 -20.99 -0.46 16.58
N SER A 2 -20.39 -1.30 17.44
CA SER A 2 -20.93 -1.55 18.80
C SER A 2 -20.73 -0.29 19.66
N VAL A 3 -21.75 0.06 20.46
CA VAL A 3 -21.66 1.19 21.40
C VAL A 3 -20.52 1.00 22.40
N GLU A 4 -20.27 -0.23 22.81
CA GLU A 4 -19.17 -0.61 23.71
C GLU A 4 -17.81 -0.28 23.12
N TYR A 5 -17.61 -0.59 21.82
CA TYR A 5 -16.39 -0.24 21.10
C TYR A 5 -16.17 1.27 21.06
N GLU A 6 -17.20 2.05 20.73
CA GLU A 6 -17.11 3.51 20.64
C GLU A 6 -16.79 4.16 21.99
N LEU A 7 -17.43 3.67 23.06
CA LEU A 7 -17.17 4.14 24.42
C LEU A 7 -15.73 3.81 24.86
N THR A 8 -15.31 2.54 24.69
CA THR A 8 -13.96 2.11 25.07
C THR A 8 -12.91 2.89 24.30
N ARG A 9 -13.10 3.09 23.00
CA ARG A 9 -12.23 3.92 22.17
C ARG A 9 -12.16 5.35 22.67
N SER A 10 -13.31 5.96 22.98
CA SER A 10 -13.37 7.34 23.45
C SER A 10 -12.67 7.52 24.79
N VAL A 11 -12.90 6.62 25.74
CA VAL A 11 -12.22 6.60 27.04
C VAL A 11 -10.71 6.48 26.83
N ARG A 12 -10.26 5.54 26.02
CA ARG A 12 -8.83 5.36 25.72
C ARG A 12 -8.22 6.63 25.11
N THR A 13 -8.91 7.24 24.15
CA THR A 13 -8.39 8.44 23.46
C THR A 13 -8.25 9.63 24.41
N VAL A 14 -9.18 9.77 25.36
CA VAL A 14 -9.14 10.87 26.34
C VAL A 14 -8.13 10.60 27.46
N SER A 15 -7.88 9.33 27.80
CA SER A 15 -6.91 8.96 28.84
C SER A 15 -5.45 9.02 28.41
N GLN A 16 -5.17 9.14 27.11
CA GLN A 16 -3.80 9.29 26.58
C GLN A 16 -3.39 10.77 26.58
N GLU A 17 -2.27 11.10 27.21
CA GLU A 17 -1.72 12.46 27.21
C GLU A 17 -1.29 12.89 25.80
N GLU A 18 -0.71 11.96 25.03
CA GLU A 18 -0.31 12.18 23.63
C GLU A 18 -0.82 11.06 22.74
N ARG A 19 -1.24 11.42 21.53
CA ARG A 19 -1.64 10.45 20.53
C ARG A 19 -0.42 9.92 19.79
N LEU A 20 -0.32 8.61 19.69
CA LEU A 20 0.68 7.98 18.84
C LEU A 20 0.53 8.44 17.37
N THR A 21 1.67 8.58 16.71
CA THR A 21 1.74 9.02 15.30
C THR A 21 1.85 7.81 14.38
N VAL A 22 0.91 7.69 13.46
CA VAL A 22 0.90 6.67 12.43
C VAL A 22 1.32 7.30 11.11
N GLY A 23 2.42 6.85 10.53
CA GLY A 23 2.85 7.21 9.20
C GLY A 23 2.12 6.37 8.14
N MET A 24 1.60 7.03 7.11
CA MET A 24 1.05 6.36 5.93
C MET A 24 1.99 6.58 4.77
N LEU A 25 2.70 5.52 4.36
CA LEU A 25 3.63 5.61 3.23
C LEU A 25 2.86 5.90 1.95
N ARG A 26 3.32 6.90 1.20
CA ARG A 26 2.73 7.24 -0.09
C ARG A 26 3.11 6.18 -1.13
N THR A 27 2.10 5.48 -1.64
CA THR A 27 2.19 4.44 -2.66
C THR A 27 1.12 4.65 -3.72
N ASP A 28 1.10 3.82 -4.76
CA ASP A 28 0.06 3.89 -5.79
C ASP A 28 -1.33 3.49 -5.28
N ALA A 29 -1.42 2.87 -4.09
CA ALA A 29 -2.69 2.59 -3.44
C ALA A 29 -3.46 3.86 -3.05
N LYS A 30 -2.78 5.04 -2.99
CA LYS A 30 -3.40 6.34 -2.72
C LYS A 30 -4.34 6.33 -1.50
N VAL A 31 -3.89 5.68 -0.42
CA VAL A 31 -4.70 5.51 0.82
C VAL A 31 -5.15 6.86 1.37
N ASN A 32 -4.30 7.89 1.22
CA ASN A 32 -4.61 9.26 1.64
C ASN A 32 -5.68 9.95 0.77
N GLY A 33 -6.10 9.30 -0.32
CA GLY A 33 -6.91 9.93 -1.33
C GLY A 33 -6.12 10.96 -2.14
N GLY A 34 -6.79 11.86 -2.79
CA GLY A 34 -6.18 12.95 -3.52
C GLY A 34 -6.76 13.15 -4.90
N PHE A 35 -6.26 14.16 -5.59
CA PHE A 35 -6.63 14.47 -6.94
C PHE A 35 -5.62 13.91 -7.92
N ASP A 36 -6.09 13.10 -8.86
CA ASP A 36 -5.27 12.54 -9.92
C ASP A 36 -5.36 13.43 -11.16
N MET A 37 -4.28 14.15 -11.44
CA MET A 37 -4.22 15.07 -12.59
C MET A 37 -4.32 14.35 -13.93
N SER A 38 -3.88 13.09 -14.02
CA SER A 38 -3.89 12.33 -15.29
C SER A 38 -5.29 11.87 -15.66
N SER A 39 -6.08 11.47 -14.69
CA SER A 39 -7.46 11.01 -14.88
C SER A 39 -8.50 12.11 -14.58
N MET A 40 -8.07 13.28 -14.09
CA MET A 40 -8.93 14.37 -13.61
C MET A 40 -9.96 13.90 -12.57
N ARG A 41 -9.62 12.92 -11.77
CA ARG A 41 -10.50 12.34 -10.76
C ARG A 41 -9.97 12.56 -9.36
N SER A 42 -10.90 12.85 -8.44
CA SER A 42 -10.61 12.85 -7.02
C SER A 42 -10.94 11.49 -6.43
N SER A 43 -9.98 10.92 -5.71
CA SER A 43 -10.18 9.71 -4.94
C SER A 43 -10.36 10.07 -3.46
N PRO A 44 -11.40 9.58 -2.79
CA PRO A 44 -11.55 9.80 -1.36
C PRO A 44 -10.46 9.03 -0.59
N GLU A 45 -10.13 9.52 0.60
CA GLU A 45 -9.27 8.74 1.50
C GLU A 45 -9.94 7.41 1.86
N TRP A 46 -9.14 6.38 2.06
CA TRP A 46 -9.64 5.06 2.43
C TRP A 46 -10.27 5.06 3.83
N ARG A 47 -11.23 4.16 4.02
CA ARG A 47 -11.93 4.02 5.30
C ARG A 47 -10.97 3.77 6.46
N ILE A 48 -9.94 2.94 6.26
CA ILE A 48 -8.94 2.64 7.29
C ILE A 48 -8.28 3.92 7.83
N GLN A 49 -7.93 4.85 6.96
CA GLN A 49 -7.31 6.11 7.37
C GLN A 49 -8.26 6.97 8.21
N ARG A 50 -9.53 7.05 7.82
CA ARG A 50 -10.54 7.75 8.61
C ARG A 50 -10.73 7.14 9.99
N GLU A 51 -10.68 5.80 10.10
CA GLU A 51 -10.77 5.13 11.39
C GLU A 51 -9.52 5.36 12.24
N LEU A 52 -8.33 5.33 11.64
CA LEU A 52 -7.08 5.62 12.35
C LEU A 52 -7.05 7.05 12.90
N LYS A 53 -7.48 8.04 12.13
CA LYS A 53 -7.55 9.45 12.55
C LYS A 53 -8.41 9.69 13.80
N LYS A 54 -9.31 8.78 14.12
CA LYS A 54 -10.14 8.89 15.33
C LYS A 54 -9.32 8.64 16.60
N GLN A 55 -8.20 7.92 16.54
CA GLN A 55 -7.41 7.50 17.70
C GLN A 55 -5.96 7.97 17.65
N TYR A 56 -5.41 8.17 16.45
CA TYR A 56 -4.00 8.45 16.20
C TYR A 56 -3.81 9.77 15.47
N LYS A 57 -2.63 10.32 15.56
CA LYS A 57 -2.16 11.36 14.64
C LYS A 57 -1.68 10.66 13.36
N VAL A 58 -2.36 10.86 12.25
CA VAL A 58 -2.00 10.24 10.97
C VAL A 58 -1.28 11.25 10.10
N VAL A 59 -0.09 10.90 9.63
CA VAL A 59 0.76 11.73 8.77
C VAL A 59 1.08 10.96 7.48
N GLU A 60 1.21 11.69 6.38
CA GLU A 60 1.71 11.10 5.13
C GLU A 60 3.23 11.10 5.14
N VAL A 61 3.83 9.99 4.70
CA VAL A 61 5.28 9.81 4.61
C VAL A 61 5.65 9.60 3.14
N SER A 62 6.61 10.40 2.66
CA SER A 62 7.11 10.29 1.29
C SER A 62 8.21 9.24 1.17
N PRO A 63 8.16 8.34 0.18
CA PRO A 63 9.24 7.43 -0.13
C PRO A 63 10.33 8.03 -1.04
N ASP A 64 10.17 9.26 -1.54
CA ASP A 64 11.05 9.83 -2.56
C ASP A 64 12.45 10.18 -2.04
N SER A 65 12.62 10.22 -0.74
CA SER A 65 13.88 10.46 -0.07
C SER A 65 13.98 9.55 1.15
N LYS A 66 15.14 9.58 1.81
CA LYS A 66 15.32 8.85 3.07
C LYS A 66 14.20 9.20 4.05
N ILE A 67 13.55 8.17 4.59
CA ILE A 67 12.44 8.34 5.53
C ILE A 67 13.03 8.66 6.91
N GLU A 68 12.95 9.94 7.29
CA GLU A 68 13.43 10.45 8.58
C GLU A 68 12.26 10.81 9.52
N ASP A 69 11.03 10.65 9.05
CA ASP A 69 9.83 10.97 9.83
C ASP A 69 9.80 10.21 11.15
N GLU A 70 9.52 10.94 12.23
CA GLU A 70 9.32 10.38 13.55
C GLU A 70 7.86 9.90 13.66
N VAL A 71 7.67 8.62 13.41
CA VAL A 71 6.38 7.95 13.55
C VAL A 71 6.54 6.73 14.45
N ASP A 72 5.51 6.43 15.22
CA ASP A 72 5.49 5.27 16.10
C ASP A 72 5.32 3.97 15.32
N VAL A 73 4.59 4.03 14.20
CA VAL A 73 4.45 2.93 13.25
C VAL A 73 4.27 3.48 11.84
N LEU A 74 4.90 2.84 10.86
CA LEU A 74 4.72 3.14 9.45
C LEU A 74 3.82 2.07 8.81
N ILE A 75 2.76 2.50 8.12
CA ILE A 75 1.89 1.61 7.34
C ILE A 75 2.18 1.83 5.85
N ALA A 76 2.51 0.75 5.16
CA ALA A 76 2.76 0.72 3.72
C ALA A 76 1.74 -0.20 3.05
N ALA A 77 0.76 0.36 2.36
CA ALA A 77 -0.19 -0.39 1.53
C ALA A 77 0.36 -0.47 0.10
N MET A 78 0.48 -1.67 -0.44
CA MET A 78 1.06 -1.94 -1.76
C MET A 78 2.49 -1.39 -1.92
N PRO A 79 3.43 -1.75 -1.03
CA PRO A 79 4.83 -1.34 -1.19
C PRO A 79 5.45 -1.81 -2.51
N SER A 80 4.96 -2.90 -3.09
CA SER A 80 5.34 -3.36 -4.43
C SER A 80 5.10 -2.34 -5.53
N SER A 81 4.28 -1.33 -5.29
CA SER A 81 4.03 -0.24 -6.25
C SER A 81 5.13 0.84 -6.26
N LEU A 82 6.08 0.79 -5.33
CA LEU A 82 7.20 1.73 -5.28
C LEU A 82 8.14 1.55 -6.47
N THR A 83 8.86 2.60 -6.84
CA THR A 83 10.01 2.50 -7.77
C THR A 83 11.24 1.97 -7.04
N ASP A 84 12.26 1.54 -7.78
CA ASP A 84 13.52 1.05 -7.18
C ASP A 84 14.13 2.01 -6.15
N PRO A 85 14.26 3.33 -6.41
CA PRO A 85 14.77 4.27 -5.41
C PRO A 85 13.86 4.40 -4.19
N GLN A 86 12.54 4.43 -4.39
CA GLN A 86 11.57 4.51 -3.31
C GLN A 86 11.59 3.26 -2.43
N MET A 87 11.69 2.08 -3.06
CA MET A 87 11.82 0.81 -2.35
C MET A 87 13.12 0.76 -1.55
N ALA A 88 14.23 1.24 -2.10
CA ALA A 88 15.50 1.30 -1.36
C ALA A 88 15.36 2.13 -0.08
N ASN A 89 14.74 3.32 -0.16
CA ASN A 89 14.47 4.17 1.00
C ASN A 89 13.55 3.46 2.02
N PHE A 90 12.54 2.74 1.55
CA PHE A 90 11.63 2.00 2.43
C PHE A 90 12.33 0.81 3.09
N VAL A 91 13.13 0.04 2.35
CA VAL A 91 13.92 -1.08 2.89
C VAL A 91 14.93 -0.60 3.94
N ASP A 92 15.59 0.52 3.71
CA ASP A 92 16.49 1.12 4.70
C ASP A 92 15.76 1.50 5.98
N TYR A 93 14.53 2.02 5.86
CA TYR A 93 13.67 2.29 7.02
C TYR A 93 13.31 1.00 7.77
N VAL A 94 12.91 -0.06 7.07
CA VAL A 94 12.60 -1.37 7.66
C VAL A 94 13.83 -1.93 8.38
N LYS A 95 15.01 -1.89 7.75
CA LYS A 95 16.28 -2.35 8.35
C LYS A 95 16.70 -1.56 9.57
N SER A 96 16.22 -0.34 9.75
CA SER A 96 16.49 0.45 10.96
C SER A 96 15.80 -0.08 12.21
N GLY A 97 14.95 -1.12 12.06
CA GLY A 97 14.25 -1.78 13.17
C GLY A 97 13.03 -1.01 13.68
N LYS A 98 12.56 0.01 12.97
CA LYS A 98 11.34 0.74 13.31
C LYS A 98 10.10 -0.08 12.97
N PRO A 99 8.99 0.05 13.73
CA PRO A 99 7.76 -0.71 13.49
C PRO A 99 7.14 -0.39 12.13
N VAL A 100 6.88 -1.43 11.34
CA VAL A 100 6.26 -1.33 10.01
C VAL A 100 5.14 -2.36 9.86
N LEU A 101 4.02 -1.94 9.30
CA LEU A 101 2.97 -2.81 8.78
C LEU A 101 2.95 -2.70 7.25
N ALA A 102 3.47 -3.70 6.57
CA ALA A 102 3.42 -3.79 5.11
C ALA A 102 2.25 -4.68 4.68
N LEU A 103 1.42 -4.18 3.79
CA LEU A 103 0.27 -4.86 3.21
C LEU A 103 0.45 -4.87 1.70
N ASP A 104 0.73 -6.03 1.14
CA ASP A 104 0.93 -6.20 -0.30
C ASP A 104 -0.04 -7.23 -0.86
N ASP A 105 -0.51 -7.00 -2.08
CA ASP A 105 -1.43 -7.87 -2.80
C ASP A 105 -0.86 -8.14 -4.19
N PRO A 106 -0.47 -9.39 -4.49
CA PRO A 106 0.08 -9.74 -5.79
C PRO A 106 -0.95 -9.64 -6.93
N LEU A 107 -2.25 -9.66 -6.60
CA LEU A 107 -3.34 -9.57 -7.57
C LEU A 107 -4.42 -8.56 -7.11
N PRO A 108 -4.13 -7.25 -7.09
CA PRO A 108 -5.05 -6.23 -6.58
C PRO A 108 -6.28 -6.10 -7.49
N LEU A 109 -7.40 -6.69 -7.07
CA LEU A 109 -8.65 -6.71 -7.86
C LEU A 109 -9.28 -5.32 -8.01
N ILE A 110 -8.98 -4.39 -7.08
CA ILE A 110 -9.52 -3.02 -7.12
C ILE A 110 -8.89 -2.23 -8.27
N ASP A 111 -7.60 -2.39 -8.50
CA ASP A 111 -6.88 -1.79 -9.62
C ASP A 111 -5.74 -2.72 -10.08
N PRO A 112 -5.98 -3.55 -11.09
CA PRO A 112 -4.96 -4.48 -11.61
C PRO A 112 -3.67 -3.80 -12.10
N ARG A 113 -3.70 -2.48 -12.37
CA ARG A 113 -2.50 -1.72 -12.76
C ARG A 113 -1.51 -1.57 -11.60
N MET A 114 -1.95 -1.78 -10.37
CA MET A 114 -1.07 -1.83 -9.19
C MET A 114 -0.36 -3.17 -9.04
N SER A 115 -0.70 -4.16 -9.86
CA SER A 115 -0.03 -5.46 -9.81
C SER A 115 1.49 -5.30 -9.90
N PRO A 116 2.25 -6.01 -9.07
CA PRO A 116 3.71 -5.99 -9.09
C PRO A 116 4.32 -6.28 -10.48
N SER A 117 3.66 -7.13 -11.26
CA SER A 117 4.10 -7.50 -12.62
C SER A 117 3.92 -6.40 -13.67
N GLN A 118 3.23 -5.32 -13.35
CA GLN A 118 3.00 -4.21 -14.27
C GLN A 118 4.06 -3.12 -14.09
N ALA A 119 4.60 -2.61 -15.21
CA ALA A 119 5.45 -1.43 -15.15
C ALA A 119 4.69 -0.24 -14.56
N LYS A 120 5.38 0.60 -13.79
CA LYS A 120 4.80 1.82 -13.24
C LYS A 120 4.61 2.84 -14.37
N PRO A 121 3.43 3.44 -14.54
CA PRO A 121 3.25 4.50 -15.52
C PRO A 121 4.16 5.69 -15.16
N PRO A 122 4.72 6.40 -16.16
CA PRO A 122 5.58 7.57 -15.92
C PRO A 122 4.85 8.60 -15.07
N GLN A 123 5.48 9.02 -13.98
CA GLN A 123 4.97 10.15 -13.19
C GLN A 123 5.23 11.44 -13.95
N GLY A 124 4.18 12.14 -14.34
CA GLY A 124 4.27 13.47 -14.95
C GLY A 124 3.83 13.57 -16.39
N GLY A 125 3.28 12.53 -16.98
CA GLY A 125 2.75 12.56 -18.35
C GLY A 125 1.39 13.26 -18.51
N GLY A 126 1.00 14.18 -17.64
CA GLY A 126 -0.21 15.01 -17.74
C GLY A 126 -0.06 16.25 -18.61
N GLY A 127 0.86 16.26 -19.54
CA GLY A 127 1.12 17.38 -20.46
C GLY A 127 1.14 16.95 -21.91
N GLY A 128 0.16 16.15 -22.33
CA GLY A 128 -0.14 15.97 -23.74
C GLY A 128 -0.66 17.26 -24.33
N GLY A 129 0.20 18.27 -24.44
CA GLY A 129 -0.04 19.42 -25.28
C GLY A 129 -0.26 18.92 -26.70
N MET A 130 -1.22 19.49 -27.39
CA MET A 130 -1.67 19.23 -28.77
C MET A 130 -0.57 19.41 -29.85
N PHE A 131 0.67 19.56 -29.40
CA PHE A 131 1.88 19.55 -30.22
C PHE A 131 2.79 18.42 -29.77
N GLY A 132 2.52 17.25 -30.34
CA GLY A 132 3.26 16.03 -30.11
C GLY A 132 4.75 16.22 -30.37
N GLY A 133 5.52 16.28 -29.32
CA GLY A 133 6.97 16.14 -29.31
C GLY A 133 7.32 14.80 -28.68
N GLN A 134 7.74 13.85 -29.51
CA GLN A 134 8.51 12.66 -29.22
C GLN A 134 9.27 12.72 -27.90
N GLY A 135 8.78 12.06 -26.89
CA GLY A 135 9.41 11.95 -25.60
C GLY A 135 8.51 11.21 -24.62
N GLN A 136 7.94 10.07 -25.03
CA GLN A 136 7.41 9.15 -24.06
C GLN A 136 8.59 8.67 -23.22
N GLN A 137 8.71 9.23 -22.02
CA GLN A 137 9.61 8.63 -21.03
C GLN A 137 9.18 7.19 -20.84
N PRO A 138 10.13 6.24 -20.90
CA PRO A 138 9.83 4.85 -20.61
C PRO A 138 9.11 4.75 -19.26
N ALA A 139 8.15 3.85 -19.16
CA ALA A 139 7.53 3.54 -17.88
C ALA A 139 8.62 3.08 -16.90
N GLU A 140 8.65 3.68 -15.72
CA GLU A 140 9.59 3.25 -14.68
C GLU A 140 9.20 1.85 -14.20
N PRO A 141 10.16 0.93 -14.05
CA PRO A 141 9.89 -0.37 -13.50
C PRO A 141 9.49 -0.23 -12.02
N ARG A 142 8.68 -1.15 -11.54
CA ARG A 142 8.46 -1.33 -10.11
C ARG A 142 9.67 -2.01 -9.49
N ALA A 143 9.95 -1.67 -8.24
CA ALA A 143 11.12 -2.19 -7.52
C ALA A 143 11.10 -3.71 -7.31
N ASP A 144 9.92 -4.28 -7.17
CA ASP A 144 9.75 -5.70 -6.88
C ASP A 144 9.86 -6.63 -8.10
N GLY A 145 9.74 -6.06 -9.29
CA GLY A 145 9.77 -6.85 -10.52
C GLY A 145 8.71 -7.97 -10.57
N GLY A 146 7.66 -7.87 -9.76
CA GLY A 146 6.60 -8.84 -9.65
C GLY A 146 6.59 -9.69 -8.37
N ASN A 147 7.55 -9.50 -7.46
CA ASN A 147 7.69 -10.35 -6.28
C ASN A 147 8.06 -9.63 -4.97
N ALA A 148 7.97 -8.33 -4.91
CA ALA A 148 8.42 -7.52 -3.77
C ALA A 148 9.85 -7.86 -3.31
N GLY A 149 10.72 -8.27 -4.25
CA GLY A 149 12.02 -8.86 -4.00
C GLY A 149 12.86 -8.15 -2.96
N PRO A 150 13.20 -6.85 -3.14
CA PRO A 150 14.10 -6.16 -2.20
C PRO A 150 13.57 -6.12 -0.75
N LEU A 151 12.25 -6.06 -0.57
CA LEU A 151 11.62 -6.06 0.75
C LEU A 151 11.67 -7.45 1.38
N VAL A 152 11.24 -8.49 0.65
CA VAL A 152 11.20 -9.85 1.18
C VAL A 152 12.60 -10.39 1.43
N ASP A 153 13.57 -10.04 0.59
CA ASP A 153 14.99 -10.35 0.79
C ASP A 153 15.54 -9.70 2.07
N ALA A 154 15.18 -8.44 2.30
CA ALA A 154 15.59 -7.72 3.50
C ALA A 154 15.00 -8.30 4.78
N LEU A 155 13.82 -8.91 4.70
CA LEU A 155 13.14 -9.60 5.80
C LEU A 155 13.56 -11.06 5.95
N GLY A 156 14.34 -11.61 5.00
CA GLY A 156 14.70 -13.02 4.98
C GLY A 156 13.50 -13.95 4.72
N ILE A 157 12.50 -13.47 3.99
CA ILE A 157 11.28 -14.21 3.66
C ILE A 157 11.41 -14.73 2.23
N SER A 158 10.94 -15.96 1.99
CA SER A 158 10.71 -16.47 0.63
C SER A 158 9.22 -16.38 0.32
N TRP A 159 8.88 -15.57 -0.67
CA TRP A 159 7.50 -15.37 -1.10
C TRP A 159 7.32 -15.86 -2.54
N GLN A 160 6.45 -16.84 -2.73
CA GLN A 160 6.08 -17.38 -4.04
C GLN A 160 4.79 -16.70 -4.50
N ASN A 161 4.92 -15.52 -5.09
CA ASN A 161 3.77 -14.70 -5.53
C ASN A 161 3.24 -15.08 -6.93
N ASP A 162 3.90 -15.99 -7.62
CA ASP A 162 3.51 -16.56 -8.92
C ASP A 162 2.68 -17.83 -8.79
N SER A 163 2.51 -18.34 -7.57
CA SER A 163 1.82 -19.58 -7.27
C SER A 163 0.60 -19.31 -6.40
N ILE A 164 -0.47 -20.00 -6.70
CA ILE A 164 -1.71 -19.95 -5.93
C ILE A 164 -1.75 -21.15 -4.99
N VAL A 165 -1.92 -20.89 -3.68
CA VAL A 165 -2.11 -21.95 -2.72
C VAL A 165 -3.55 -22.44 -2.79
N TRP A 166 -3.72 -23.72 -3.03
CA TRP A 166 -5.02 -24.36 -3.15
C TRP A 166 -5.37 -25.13 -1.87
N ASP A 167 -6.54 -24.83 -1.30
CA ASP A 167 -7.10 -25.60 -0.21
C ASP A 167 -8.45 -26.22 -0.63
N GLN A 168 -8.47 -27.53 -0.86
CA GLN A 168 -9.69 -28.26 -1.22
C GLN A 168 -10.57 -28.59 0.00
N THR A 169 -10.03 -28.49 1.20
CA THR A 169 -10.71 -28.93 2.42
C THR A 169 -11.42 -27.79 3.14
N ASN A 170 -11.08 -26.55 2.84
CA ASN A 170 -11.67 -25.37 3.49
C ASN A 170 -12.12 -24.32 2.46
N PRO A 171 -13.19 -24.62 1.67
CA PRO A 171 -13.71 -23.69 0.68
C PRO A 171 -14.26 -22.42 1.35
N HIS A 172 -14.13 -21.29 0.66
CA HIS A 172 -14.66 -20.02 1.18
C HIS A 172 -16.18 -20.11 1.39
N PRO A 173 -16.69 -19.75 2.58
CA PRO A 173 -18.09 -20.00 2.93
C PRO A 173 -19.08 -19.20 2.07
N THR A 174 -18.66 -18.10 1.47
CA THR A 174 -19.51 -17.20 0.67
C THR A 174 -19.41 -17.46 -0.83
N PHE A 175 -18.28 -18.01 -1.30
CA PHE A 175 -17.99 -18.20 -2.72
C PHE A 175 -17.90 -19.67 -3.11
N VAL A 176 -18.81 -20.48 -2.55
CA VAL A 176 -18.86 -21.95 -2.79
C VAL A 176 -19.14 -22.34 -4.23
N ASP A 177 -19.75 -21.45 -5.00
CA ASP A 177 -20.12 -21.68 -6.40
C ASP A 177 -19.03 -21.25 -7.40
N LEU A 178 -17.91 -20.72 -6.93
CA LEU A 178 -16.80 -20.39 -7.82
C LEU A 178 -16.11 -21.66 -8.33
N PRO A 179 -15.63 -21.63 -9.58
CA PRO A 179 -14.85 -22.74 -10.13
C PRO A 179 -13.67 -23.10 -9.21
N GLN A 180 -13.33 -24.39 -9.16
CA GLN A 180 -12.27 -24.90 -8.30
C GLN A 180 -10.87 -24.34 -8.60
N ASP A 181 -10.75 -23.57 -9.69
CA ASP A 181 -9.50 -22.90 -10.09
C ASP A 181 -9.26 -21.60 -9.30
N TYR A 182 -10.21 -21.14 -8.49
CA TYR A 182 -10.08 -19.97 -7.64
C TYR A 182 -9.77 -20.38 -6.20
N VAL A 183 -8.80 -19.73 -5.64
CA VAL A 183 -8.22 -20.10 -4.36
C VAL A 183 -8.72 -19.23 -3.25
N PHE A 184 -9.03 -19.90 -2.16
CA PHE A 184 -9.34 -19.24 -0.90
C PHE A 184 -8.36 -19.76 0.15
N ILE A 185 -7.53 -18.86 0.65
CA ILE A 185 -6.65 -19.12 1.79
C ILE A 185 -7.36 -18.55 3.02
N THR A 186 -7.52 -19.37 4.04
CA THR A 186 -8.00 -18.94 5.36
C THR A 186 -6.87 -18.93 6.36
#